data_a6d84d7b1701dfd4d00468dd728633b8
#
_entry.id   a6d84d7b1701dfd4d00468dd728633b8
#
_cell.length_a   1.000
_cell.length_b   1.000
_cell.length_c   1.000
_cell.angle_alpha   90.00
_cell.angle_beta   90.00
_cell.angle_gamma   90.00
#
_symmetry.space_group_name_H-M   'P 1'
#
loop_
_entity.id
_entity.type
_entity.pdbx_description
1 polymer ?
#
loop_
_entity_poly.entity_id
_entity_poly.type
_entity_poly.pdbx_seq_one_letter_code
_entity_poly.pdbx_strand_id
1 'polypeptide(L)'
;MLQGFNHFDENGNAVMVDVSGKNVTYRTAVATGEIHVGEAIMEAVKEGSVKKGDVLGVARVAGIMGVKRTSELIPMCHPLPIQKCSVDYELDETNGIIRAFCTVKTEGKTGVEMEALTGVQVTLLTIYDMCKAIDKHMVMSNIHLVEKTGGKSGDFHF
;
A
#
# COMPACT_ATOMS: atom_id res chain seq x y z
N MET A 1 9.93 -28.53 11.11
CA MET A 1 9.18 -27.72 10.13
C MET A 1 8.90 -26.37 10.76
N LEU A 2 9.39 -25.28 10.19
CA LEU A 2 9.03 -23.94 10.62
C LEU A 2 7.56 -23.71 10.25
N GLN A 3 6.67 -23.83 11.23
CA GLN A 3 5.24 -23.53 11.05
C GLN A 3 5.13 -22.04 10.66
N GLY A 4 4.64 -21.77 9.44
CA GLY A 4 4.30 -20.42 9.00
C GLY A 4 4.89 -19.98 7.66
N PHE A 5 5.94 -20.61 7.16
CA PHE A 5 6.52 -20.26 5.85
C PHE A 5 5.97 -21.21 4.78
N ASN A 6 5.18 -20.67 3.86
CA ASN A 6 4.52 -21.44 2.79
C ASN A 6 5.00 -21.10 1.37
N HIS A 7 6.08 -20.30 1.27
CA HIS A 7 6.69 -19.92 0.00
C HIS A 7 7.96 -20.75 -0.35
N PHE A 8 8.13 -21.88 0.30
CA PHE A 8 9.24 -22.79 0.03
C PHE A 8 8.73 -24.23 -0.07
N ASP A 9 9.27 -24.98 -1.04
CA ASP A 9 9.00 -26.42 -1.19
C ASP A 9 9.81 -27.25 -0.16
N GLU A 10 9.63 -28.56 -0.21
CA GLU A 10 10.30 -29.52 0.70
C GLU A 10 11.84 -29.51 0.53
N ASN A 11 12.34 -29.01 -0.62
CA ASN A 11 13.75 -28.92 -0.93
C ASN A 11 14.34 -27.52 -0.62
N GLY A 12 13.53 -26.60 -0.09
CA GLY A 12 13.94 -25.23 0.25
C GLY A 12 13.95 -24.27 -0.95
N ASN A 13 13.36 -24.63 -2.09
CA ASN A 13 13.22 -23.73 -3.23
C ASN A 13 12.01 -22.82 -3.07
N ALA A 14 12.16 -21.57 -3.50
CA ALA A 14 11.06 -20.63 -3.51
C ALA A 14 9.95 -21.08 -4.46
N VAL A 15 8.71 -21.04 -3.99
CA VAL A 15 7.53 -21.46 -4.76
C VAL A 15 6.37 -20.52 -4.47
N MET A 16 5.61 -20.20 -5.51
CA MET A 16 4.33 -19.51 -5.36
C MET A 16 3.28 -20.51 -4.89
N VAL A 17 2.53 -20.15 -3.82
CA VAL A 17 1.53 -21.03 -3.20
C VAL A 17 0.47 -21.42 -4.21
N ASP A 18 0.15 -22.73 -4.29
CA ASP A 18 -0.97 -23.22 -5.10
C ASP A 18 -2.30 -22.82 -4.46
N VAL A 19 -3.07 -22.02 -5.17
CA VAL A 19 -4.41 -21.57 -4.77
C VAL A 19 -5.52 -22.17 -5.62
N SER A 20 -5.21 -23.11 -6.52
CA SER A 20 -6.18 -23.70 -7.46
C SER A 20 -7.37 -24.35 -6.76
N GLY A 21 -7.14 -25.02 -5.62
CA GLY A 21 -8.17 -25.66 -4.81
C GLY A 21 -8.96 -24.75 -3.86
N LYS A 22 -8.64 -23.44 -3.81
CA LYS A 22 -9.36 -22.49 -2.95
C LYS A 22 -10.62 -21.96 -3.63
N ASN A 23 -11.65 -21.71 -2.83
CA ASN A 23 -12.85 -21.03 -3.32
C ASN A 23 -12.58 -19.56 -3.60
N VAL A 24 -13.28 -19.04 -4.62
CA VAL A 24 -13.33 -17.59 -4.90
C VAL A 24 -14.19 -16.93 -3.83
N THR A 25 -13.68 -15.89 -3.20
CA THR A 25 -14.37 -15.09 -2.18
C THR A 25 -14.11 -13.62 -2.35
N TYR A 26 -15.01 -12.77 -1.84
CA TYR A 26 -14.78 -11.33 -1.74
C TYR A 26 -13.74 -11.05 -0.68
N ARG A 27 -12.81 -10.16 -1.00
CA ARG A 27 -11.68 -9.80 -0.14
C ARG A 27 -11.45 -8.32 -0.15
N THR A 28 -11.24 -7.77 1.02
CA THR A 28 -10.86 -6.35 1.20
C THR A 28 -9.62 -6.29 2.07
N ALA A 29 -8.72 -5.36 1.77
CA ALA A 29 -7.62 -5.00 2.64
C ALA A 29 -7.47 -3.48 2.70
N VAL A 30 -7.13 -2.97 3.87
CA VAL A 30 -6.78 -1.57 4.12
C VAL A 30 -5.40 -1.54 4.73
N ALA A 31 -4.49 -0.80 4.12
CA ALA A 31 -3.18 -0.50 4.67
C ALA A 31 -3.04 1.00 4.92
N THR A 32 -2.17 1.38 5.82
CA THR A 32 -1.83 2.77 6.12
C THR A 32 -0.33 2.97 6.20
N GLY A 33 0.09 4.21 6.12
CA GLY A 33 1.45 4.65 6.36
C GLY A 33 1.51 6.17 6.47
N GLU A 34 2.62 6.67 6.97
CA GLU A 34 2.84 8.08 7.25
C GLU A 34 4.10 8.58 6.55
N ILE A 35 4.08 9.85 6.15
CA ILE A 35 5.29 10.57 5.80
C ILE A 35 5.35 11.86 6.63
N HIS A 36 6.44 12.04 7.37
CA HIS A 36 6.76 13.25 8.10
C HIS A 36 7.40 14.23 7.11
N VAL A 37 6.66 15.27 6.76
CA VAL A 37 7.08 16.24 5.74
C VAL A 37 7.57 17.56 6.33
N GLY A 38 7.21 17.84 7.59
CA GLY A 38 7.50 19.10 8.24
C GLY A 38 6.58 20.25 7.79
N GLU A 39 6.73 21.40 8.44
CA GLU A 39 5.83 22.56 8.28
C GLU A 39 5.87 23.14 6.86
N ALA A 40 7.06 23.39 6.33
CA ALA A 40 7.21 24.06 5.03
C ALA A 40 6.59 23.25 3.86
N ILE A 41 6.73 21.92 3.87
CA ILE A 41 6.12 21.07 2.85
C ILE A 41 4.61 20.96 3.10
N MET A 42 4.18 20.87 4.36
CA MET A 42 2.75 20.80 4.70
C MET A 42 2.00 22.04 4.18
N GLU A 43 2.54 23.21 4.41
CA GLU A 43 1.98 24.47 3.88
C GLU A 43 1.93 24.45 2.34
N ALA A 44 3.05 24.09 1.70
CA ALA A 44 3.13 24.04 0.24
C ALA A 44 2.15 23.06 -0.38
N VAL A 45 1.92 21.91 0.26
CA VAL A 45 0.95 20.90 -0.20
C VAL A 45 -0.48 21.44 -0.07
N LYS A 46 -0.81 22.09 1.06
CA LYS A 46 -2.15 22.68 1.27
C LYS A 46 -2.44 23.82 0.31
N GLU A 47 -1.49 24.68 0.06
CA GLU A 47 -1.63 25.82 -0.85
C GLU A 47 -1.57 25.43 -2.34
N GLY A 48 -1.18 24.19 -2.65
CA GLY A 48 -0.93 23.76 -4.02
C GLY A 48 0.26 24.48 -4.68
N SER A 49 1.17 25.03 -3.86
CA SER A 49 2.32 25.81 -4.31
C SER A 49 3.56 24.98 -4.65
N VAL A 50 3.49 23.64 -4.51
CA VAL A 50 4.58 22.76 -4.90
C VAL A 50 4.83 22.88 -6.41
N LYS A 51 6.06 23.19 -6.80
CA LYS A 51 6.44 23.43 -8.19
C LYS A 51 6.05 22.31 -9.16
N LYS A 52 5.99 21.08 -8.67
CA LYS A 52 5.58 19.89 -9.46
C LYS A 52 4.06 19.69 -9.57
N GLY A 53 3.24 20.56 -8.95
CA GLY A 53 1.77 20.53 -9.04
C GLY A 53 1.07 19.81 -7.89
N ASP A 54 -0.08 19.22 -8.15
CA ASP A 54 -0.92 18.52 -7.16
C ASP A 54 -0.25 17.24 -6.63
N VAL A 55 0.46 17.38 -5.51
CA VAL A 55 1.22 16.30 -4.88
C VAL A 55 0.32 15.11 -4.51
N LEU A 56 -0.79 15.38 -3.82
CA LEU A 56 -1.65 14.31 -3.31
C LEU A 56 -2.42 13.61 -4.44
N GLY A 57 -2.84 14.34 -5.45
CA GLY A 57 -3.49 13.79 -6.64
C GLY A 57 -2.57 12.88 -7.43
N VAL A 58 -1.34 13.32 -7.69
CA VAL A 58 -0.32 12.51 -8.39
C VAL A 58 0.06 11.28 -7.57
N ALA A 59 0.28 11.44 -6.27
CA ALA A 59 0.61 10.32 -5.37
C ALA A 59 -0.52 9.29 -5.29
N ARG A 60 -1.79 9.74 -5.31
CA ARG A 60 -2.97 8.85 -5.37
C ARG A 60 -2.94 7.98 -6.61
N VAL A 61 -2.75 8.57 -7.78
CA VAL A 61 -2.67 7.82 -9.05
C VAL A 61 -1.50 6.85 -9.03
N ALA A 62 -0.33 7.28 -8.55
CA ALA A 62 0.85 6.41 -8.43
C ALA A 62 0.59 5.22 -7.51
N GLY A 63 -0.06 5.43 -6.36
CA GLY A 63 -0.45 4.37 -5.44
C GLY A 63 -1.38 3.35 -6.08
N ILE A 64 -2.39 3.80 -6.82
CA ILE A 64 -3.30 2.91 -7.57
C ILE A 64 -2.52 2.10 -8.63
N MET A 65 -1.57 2.73 -9.32
CA MET A 65 -0.71 2.02 -10.26
C MET A 65 0.17 0.98 -9.56
N GLY A 66 0.69 1.30 -8.38
CA GLY A 66 1.45 0.37 -7.54
C GLY A 66 0.64 -0.86 -7.15
N VAL A 67 -0.61 -0.68 -6.73
CA VAL A 67 -1.56 -1.76 -6.46
C VAL A 67 -1.68 -2.71 -7.65
N LYS A 68 -1.86 -2.19 -8.86
CA LYS A 68 -2.03 -2.98 -10.08
C LYS A 68 -0.77 -3.75 -10.47
N ARG A 69 0.41 -3.34 -10.02
CA ARG A 69 1.71 -3.93 -10.38
C ARG A 69 2.33 -4.74 -9.25
N THR A 70 1.62 -5.02 -8.19
CA THR A 70 2.14 -5.71 -7.02
C THR A 70 2.78 -7.05 -7.39
N SER A 71 2.14 -7.87 -8.24
CA SER A 71 2.68 -9.17 -8.65
C SER A 71 3.94 -9.06 -9.53
N GLU A 72 4.18 -7.92 -10.16
CA GLU A 72 5.43 -7.65 -10.91
C GLU A 72 6.59 -7.24 -9.99
N LEU A 73 6.28 -6.72 -8.78
CA LEU A 73 7.25 -6.22 -7.81
C LEU A 73 7.59 -7.26 -6.72
N ILE A 74 6.60 -8.04 -6.29
CA ILE A 74 6.71 -9.00 -5.21
C ILE A 74 6.68 -10.41 -5.79
N PRO A 75 7.80 -11.15 -5.77
CA PRO A 75 7.97 -12.37 -6.58
C PRO A 75 6.93 -13.45 -6.39
N MET A 76 6.45 -13.66 -5.14
CA MET A 76 5.53 -14.76 -4.83
C MET A 76 4.06 -14.33 -4.77
N CYS A 77 3.74 -13.09 -5.16
CA CYS A 77 2.36 -12.62 -5.25
C CYS A 77 1.69 -13.10 -6.55
N HIS A 78 0.46 -13.59 -6.41
CA HIS A 78 -0.37 -13.92 -7.57
C HIS A 78 -0.87 -12.64 -8.25
N PRO A 79 -0.96 -12.58 -9.59
CA PRO A 79 -1.68 -11.51 -10.27
C PRO A 79 -3.17 -11.63 -9.94
N LEU A 80 -3.78 -10.53 -9.50
CA LEU A 80 -5.17 -10.49 -9.07
C LEU A 80 -5.98 -9.48 -9.88
N PRO A 81 -7.26 -9.81 -10.20
CA PRO A 81 -8.19 -8.87 -10.82
C PRO A 81 -8.68 -7.85 -9.78
N ILE A 82 -8.04 -6.70 -9.70
CA ILE A 82 -8.44 -5.64 -8.78
C ILE A 82 -9.75 -5.02 -9.25
N GLN A 83 -10.78 -5.07 -8.38
CA GLN A 83 -12.09 -4.53 -8.68
C GLN A 83 -12.29 -3.11 -8.17
N LYS A 84 -11.65 -2.77 -7.04
CA LYS A 84 -11.66 -1.42 -6.48
C LYS A 84 -10.33 -1.12 -5.80
N CYS A 85 -9.86 0.11 -5.99
CA CYS A 85 -8.75 0.67 -5.25
C CYS A 85 -9.04 2.15 -4.97
N SER A 86 -8.83 2.59 -3.73
CA SER A 86 -8.82 4.00 -3.35
C SER A 86 -7.63 4.31 -2.48
N VAL A 87 -7.14 5.54 -2.60
CA VAL A 87 -6.12 6.11 -1.72
C VAL A 87 -6.70 7.39 -1.13
N ASP A 88 -6.75 7.47 0.19
CA ASP A 88 -7.28 8.58 0.95
C ASP A 88 -6.21 9.14 1.90
N TYR A 89 -6.36 10.38 2.34
CA TYR A 89 -5.37 11.08 3.15
C TYR A 89 -5.97 11.71 4.39
N GLU A 90 -5.18 11.72 5.46
CA GLU A 90 -5.36 12.57 6.63
C GLU A 90 -4.12 13.46 6.79
N LEU A 91 -4.32 14.75 7.04
CA LEU A 91 -3.26 15.71 7.26
C LEU A 91 -3.21 16.09 8.74
N ASP A 92 -2.13 15.72 9.41
CA ASP A 92 -1.80 16.22 10.74
C ASP A 92 -0.89 17.44 10.62
N GLU A 93 -1.51 18.60 10.49
CA GLU A 93 -0.82 19.87 10.26
C GLU A 93 0.09 20.25 11.44
N THR A 94 -0.34 19.91 12.65
CA THR A 94 0.42 20.24 13.88
C THR A 94 1.76 19.51 13.93
N ASN A 95 1.79 18.26 13.49
CA ASN A 95 2.99 17.42 13.53
C ASN A 95 3.69 17.30 12.17
N GLY A 96 3.16 17.95 11.12
CA GLY A 96 3.74 17.90 9.77
C GLY A 96 3.70 16.48 9.17
N ILE A 97 2.60 15.74 9.37
CA ILE A 97 2.44 14.36 8.93
C ILE A 97 1.33 14.25 7.89
N ILE A 98 1.61 13.58 6.79
CA ILE A 98 0.61 13.11 5.84
C ILE A 98 0.43 11.61 6.05
N ARG A 99 -0.78 11.18 6.41
CA ARG A 99 -1.14 9.77 6.53
C ARG A 99 -1.93 9.34 5.30
N ALA A 100 -1.50 8.27 4.67
CA ALA A 100 -2.18 7.67 3.52
C ALA A 100 -2.87 6.37 3.93
N PHE A 101 -4.04 6.12 3.37
CA PHE A 101 -4.78 4.87 3.47
C PHE A 101 -5.03 4.31 2.08
N CYS A 102 -4.72 3.04 1.87
CA CYS A 102 -5.01 2.36 0.62
C CYS A 102 -6.00 1.22 0.88
N THR A 103 -7.16 1.31 0.26
CA THR A 103 -8.20 0.28 0.31
C THR A 103 -8.26 -0.45 -1.02
N VAL A 104 -8.14 -1.77 -0.98
CA VAL A 104 -8.20 -2.63 -2.17
C VAL A 104 -9.27 -3.69 -2.00
N LYS A 105 -10.04 -3.94 -3.07
CA LYS A 105 -11.04 -5.01 -3.12
C LYS A 105 -10.84 -5.89 -4.34
N THR A 106 -11.03 -7.19 -4.14
CA THR A 106 -11.04 -8.19 -5.20
C THR A 106 -12.03 -9.29 -4.88
N GLU A 107 -12.40 -10.03 -5.90
CA GLU A 107 -13.02 -11.34 -5.79
C GLU A 107 -12.00 -12.37 -6.32
N GLY A 108 -11.49 -13.22 -5.45
CA GLY A 108 -10.37 -14.09 -5.82
C GLY A 108 -10.06 -15.17 -4.79
N LYS A 109 -9.03 -15.95 -5.08
CA LYS A 109 -8.58 -17.10 -4.28
C LYS A 109 -7.52 -16.78 -3.24
N THR A 110 -6.96 -15.55 -3.27
CA THR A 110 -5.99 -15.04 -2.30
C THR A 110 -6.31 -13.61 -1.90
N GLY A 111 -5.73 -13.13 -0.80
CA GLY A 111 -5.98 -11.78 -0.28
C GLY A 111 -5.27 -10.70 -1.05
N VAL A 112 -5.61 -9.45 -0.74
CA VAL A 112 -5.08 -8.23 -1.37
C VAL A 112 -4.26 -7.37 -0.40
N GLU A 113 -3.73 -7.99 0.65
CA GLU A 113 -2.92 -7.31 1.67
C GLU A 113 -1.67 -6.69 1.05
N MET A 114 -0.98 -7.43 0.16
CA MET A 114 0.24 -6.95 -0.48
C MET A 114 -0.04 -5.81 -1.45
N GLU A 115 -1.16 -5.86 -2.14
CA GLU A 115 -1.62 -4.78 -3.01
C GLU A 115 -1.86 -3.50 -2.21
N ALA A 116 -2.56 -3.58 -1.07
CA ALA A 116 -2.82 -2.43 -0.22
C ALA A 116 -1.51 -1.84 0.36
N LEU A 117 -0.61 -2.68 0.86
CA LEU A 117 0.70 -2.26 1.36
C LEU A 117 1.60 -1.65 0.28
N THR A 118 1.60 -2.22 -0.92
CA THR A 118 2.34 -1.66 -2.06
C THR A 118 1.78 -0.30 -2.45
N GLY A 119 0.45 -0.16 -2.49
CA GLY A 119 -0.21 1.10 -2.80
C GLY A 119 0.18 2.22 -1.85
N VAL A 120 0.18 1.97 -0.54
CA VAL A 120 0.62 2.95 0.46
C VAL A 120 2.08 3.35 0.24
N GLN A 121 2.97 2.38 0.06
CA GLN A 121 4.41 2.66 -0.09
C GLN A 121 4.70 3.49 -1.34
N VAL A 122 4.09 3.16 -2.47
CA VAL A 122 4.25 3.93 -3.72
C VAL A 122 3.66 5.34 -3.56
N THR A 123 2.53 5.48 -2.86
CA THR A 123 1.94 6.79 -2.54
C THR A 123 2.90 7.66 -1.75
N LEU A 124 3.44 7.15 -0.63
CA LEU A 124 4.37 7.90 0.22
C LEU A 124 5.68 8.23 -0.51
N LEU A 125 6.21 7.29 -1.28
CA LEU A 125 7.42 7.51 -2.08
C LEU A 125 7.21 8.59 -3.14
N THR A 126 6.01 8.67 -3.73
CA THR A 126 5.67 9.71 -4.70
C THR A 126 5.57 11.08 -4.04
N ILE A 127 4.99 11.18 -2.83
CA ILE A 127 4.99 12.42 -2.04
C ILE A 127 6.45 12.86 -1.80
N TYR A 128 7.31 11.93 -1.39
CA TYR A 128 8.74 12.21 -1.19
C TYR A 128 9.39 12.77 -2.47
N ASP A 129 9.22 12.10 -3.60
CA ASP A 129 9.79 12.55 -4.88
C ASP A 129 9.33 13.94 -5.29
N MET A 130 8.05 14.24 -5.11
CA MET A 130 7.49 15.53 -5.49
C MET A 130 7.93 16.67 -4.57
N CYS A 131 8.23 16.40 -3.31
CA CYS A 131 8.55 17.40 -2.28
C CYS A 131 10.05 17.52 -1.96
N LYS A 132 10.90 16.58 -2.39
CA LYS A 132 12.33 16.51 -2.03
C LYS A 132 13.15 17.74 -2.46
N ALA A 133 12.66 18.58 -3.37
CA ALA A 133 13.30 19.83 -3.74
C ALA A 133 13.17 20.90 -2.63
N ILE A 134 12.14 20.80 -1.79
CA ILE A 134 11.91 21.68 -0.62
C ILE A 134 12.77 21.18 0.55
N ASP A 135 12.60 19.92 0.93
CA ASP A 135 13.36 19.28 2.01
C ASP A 135 13.52 17.78 1.74
N LYS A 136 14.69 17.22 2.02
CA LYS A 136 15.00 15.79 1.88
C LYS A 136 14.92 15.02 3.21
N HIS A 137 14.66 15.69 4.33
CA HIS A 137 14.61 15.07 5.66
C HIS A 137 13.28 14.38 5.97
N MET A 138 12.43 14.22 4.95
CA MET A 138 11.17 13.49 5.12
C MET A 138 11.41 12.03 5.51
N VAL A 139 10.59 11.51 6.42
CA VAL A 139 10.68 10.13 6.91
C VAL A 139 9.34 9.42 6.67
N MET A 140 9.39 8.31 5.97
CA MET A 140 8.25 7.39 5.82
C MET A 140 8.25 6.39 6.99
N SER A 141 7.12 6.22 7.64
CA SER A 141 6.98 5.40 8.85
C SER A 141 5.59 4.79 9.01
N ASN A 142 5.42 3.94 10.01
CA ASN A 142 4.13 3.35 10.42
C ASN A 142 3.38 2.65 9.28
N ILE A 143 4.10 2.04 8.33
CA ILE A 143 3.48 1.30 7.24
C ILE A 143 3.03 -0.07 7.75
N HIS A 144 1.72 -0.32 7.74
CA HIS A 144 1.16 -1.59 8.20
C HIS A 144 -0.23 -1.85 7.62
N LEU A 145 -0.65 -3.11 7.73
CA LEU A 145 -2.02 -3.52 7.42
C LEU A 145 -2.93 -3.09 8.57
N VAL A 146 -4.01 -2.37 8.25
CA VAL A 146 -5.02 -1.93 9.24
C VAL A 146 -6.06 -3.01 9.45
N GLU A 147 -6.61 -3.50 8.35
CA GLU A 147 -7.61 -4.55 8.38
C GLU A 147 -7.59 -5.37 7.09
N LYS A 148 -8.07 -6.58 7.20
CA LYS A 148 -8.48 -7.38 6.04
C LYS A 148 -9.73 -8.16 6.36
N THR A 149 -10.56 -8.38 5.36
CA THR A 149 -11.77 -9.20 5.47
C THR A 149 -11.84 -10.22 4.34
N GLY A 150 -12.48 -11.34 4.63
CA GLY A 150 -12.69 -12.44 3.70
C GLY A 150 -11.56 -13.47 3.67
N GLY A 151 -11.87 -14.61 3.07
CA GLY A 151 -10.95 -15.74 2.95
C GLY A 151 -10.94 -16.69 4.14
N LYS A 152 -10.18 -17.79 4.00
CA LYS A 152 -10.16 -18.89 4.98
C LYS A 152 -9.54 -18.50 6.34
N SER A 153 -8.62 -17.55 6.35
CA SER A 153 -7.92 -17.11 7.56
C SER A 153 -8.73 -16.13 8.43
N GLY A 154 -9.96 -15.80 8.00
CA GLY A 154 -10.84 -14.90 8.74
C GLY A 154 -10.44 -13.42 8.63
N ASP A 155 -11.11 -12.59 9.41
CA ASP A 155 -10.89 -11.16 9.45
C ASP A 155 -9.72 -10.82 10.39
N PHE A 156 -9.02 -9.75 10.06
CA PHE A 156 -7.91 -9.21 10.85
C PHE A 156 -8.12 -7.72 11.06
N HIS A 157 -7.82 -7.26 12.26
CA HIS A 157 -7.74 -5.85 12.66
C HIS A 157 -6.46 -5.65 13.46
N PHE A 158 -5.72 -4.58 13.14
CA PHE A 158 -4.48 -4.20 13.82
C PHE A 158 -4.74 -3.63 15.22
#